data_dbfae33a8f2b5883d1934101de4aa520
#
_entry.id   dbfae33a8f2b5883d1934101de4aa520
#
_cell.length_a   1.000
_cell.length_b   1.000
_cell.length_c   1.000
_cell.angle_alpha   90.00
_cell.angle_beta   90.00
_cell.angle_gamma   90.00
#
_symmetry.space_group_name_H-M   'P 1'
#
loop_
_entity.id
_entity.type
_entity.pdbx_description
1 polymer ?
#
loop_
_entity_poly.entity_id
_entity_poly.type
_entity_poly.pdbx_seq_one_letter_code
_entity_poly.pdbx_strand_id
1 'polypeptide(L)' 'MIIKFSRHAKRRAALYKIPKSAVERILAVLELADGEHVLVSDISGFKYPIKIVVAVENEVMTVITSYPLKKGRIK' A
#
# COMPACT_ATOMS: atom_id res chain seq x y z
N MET A 1 -10.08 -12.31 2.40
CA MET A 1 -9.82 -11.09 3.18
C MET A 1 -10.31 -9.88 2.41
N ILE A 2 -10.93 -8.95 3.10
CA ILE A 2 -11.47 -7.76 2.48
C ILE A 2 -10.39 -6.67 2.50
N ILE A 3 -10.18 -6.02 1.36
CA ILE A 3 -9.20 -4.95 1.25
C ILE A 3 -9.93 -3.65 1.04
N LYS A 4 -9.68 -2.69 1.92
CA LYS A 4 -10.30 -1.37 1.85
C LYS A 4 -9.23 -0.31 1.75
N PHE A 5 -9.59 0.84 1.21
CA PHE A 5 -8.71 1.99 1.14
C PHE A 5 -9.30 3.13 1.95
N SER A 6 -8.51 3.69 2.83
CA SER A 6 -8.93 4.88 3.57
C SER A 6 -9.05 6.05 2.60
N ARG A 7 -9.72 7.12 3.06
CA ARG A 7 -9.84 8.32 2.23
C ARG A 7 -8.46 8.89 1.88
N HIS A 8 -7.58 8.89 2.87
CA HIS A 8 -6.21 9.36 2.67
C HIS A 8 -5.47 8.50 1.63
N ALA A 9 -5.65 7.18 1.72
CA ALA A 9 -5.01 6.27 0.77
C ALA A 9 -5.51 6.50 -0.64
N LYS A 10 -6.81 6.75 -0.78
CA LYS A 10 -7.38 7.03 -2.10
C LYS A 10 -6.80 8.31 -2.68
N ARG A 11 -6.64 9.34 -1.86
CA ARG A 11 -6.06 10.59 -2.30
C ARG A 11 -4.62 10.42 -2.74
N ARG A 12 -3.84 9.70 -1.93
CA ARG A 12 -2.42 9.49 -2.25
C ARG A 12 -2.27 8.65 -3.50
N ALA A 13 -3.09 7.62 -3.65
CA ALA A 13 -3.04 6.81 -4.86
C ALA A 13 -3.33 7.65 -6.09
N ALA A 14 -4.32 8.52 -6.01
CA ALA A 14 -4.65 9.41 -7.13
C ALA A 14 -3.52 10.39 -7.40
N LEU A 15 -2.95 10.96 -6.33
CA LEU A 15 -1.88 11.94 -6.47
C LEU A 15 -0.65 11.36 -7.16
N TYR A 16 -0.27 10.16 -6.79
CA TYR A 16 0.91 9.52 -7.34
C TYR A 16 0.60 8.56 -8.48
N LYS A 17 -0.68 8.49 -8.88
CA LYS A 17 -1.14 7.64 -9.98
C LYS A 17 -0.80 6.18 -9.73
N ILE A 18 -0.98 5.75 -8.51
CA ILE A 18 -0.76 4.35 -8.14
C ILE A 18 -2.07 3.60 -8.35
N PRO A 19 -2.10 2.58 -9.25
CA PRO A 19 -3.35 1.86 -9.48
C PRO A 19 -3.76 1.09 -8.24
N LYS A 20 -5.02 1.22 -7.84
CA LYS A 20 -5.53 0.47 -6.70
C LYS A 20 -5.41 -1.03 -6.95
N SER A 21 -5.62 -1.45 -8.19
CA SER A 21 -5.52 -2.87 -8.52
C SER A 21 -4.13 -3.42 -8.27
N ALA A 22 -3.09 -2.60 -8.50
CA ALA A 22 -1.72 -3.04 -8.24
C ALA A 22 -1.51 -3.25 -6.74
N VAL A 23 -2.00 -2.34 -5.92
CA VAL A 23 -1.89 -2.47 -4.47
C VAL A 23 -2.67 -3.67 -3.98
N GLU A 24 -3.89 -3.86 -4.49
CA GLU A 24 -4.71 -5.01 -4.11
C GLU A 24 -4.03 -6.32 -4.46
N ARG A 25 -3.37 -6.38 -5.62
CA ARG A 25 -2.67 -7.57 -6.04
C ARG A 25 -1.52 -7.91 -5.11
N ILE A 26 -0.78 -6.89 -4.68
CA ILE A 26 0.32 -7.09 -3.75
C ILE A 26 -0.22 -7.63 -2.42
N LEU A 27 -1.29 -7.03 -1.93
CA LEU A 27 -1.83 -7.38 -0.62
C LEU A 27 -2.55 -8.72 -0.63
N ALA A 28 -3.11 -9.11 -1.76
CA ALA A 28 -3.92 -10.32 -1.85
C ALA A 28 -3.13 -11.58 -1.58
N VAL A 29 -1.82 -11.57 -1.83
CA VAL A 29 -0.98 -12.76 -1.62
C VAL A 29 -0.32 -12.78 -0.26
N LEU A 30 -0.57 -11.77 0.56
CA LEU A 30 0.06 -11.68 1.87
C LEU A 30 -0.88 -12.17 2.96
N GLU A 31 -0.31 -12.83 3.95
CA GLU A 31 -1.04 -13.24 5.14
C GLU A 31 -0.47 -12.47 6.31
N LEU A 32 -1.16 -11.42 6.68
CA LEU A 32 -0.69 -10.54 7.73
C LEU A 32 -1.54 -10.70 8.98
N ALA A 33 -0.87 -10.73 10.12
CA ALA A 33 -1.55 -10.78 11.41
C ALA A 33 -2.23 -9.43 11.69
N ASP A 34 -3.18 -9.44 12.65
CA ASP A 34 -3.79 -8.19 13.06
C ASP A 34 -2.74 -7.21 13.51
N GLY A 35 -2.97 -5.93 13.24
CA GLY A 35 -2.05 -4.86 13.59
C GLY A 35 -1.66 -4.05 12.38
N GLU A 36 -0.73 -3.13 12.56
CA GLU A 36 -0.23 -2.29 11.48
C GLU A 36 0.99 -2.91 10.85
N HIS A 37 1.08 -2.76 9.53
CA HIS A 37 2.21 -3.28 8.78
C HIS A 37 2.66 -2.26 7.75
N VAL A 38 3.96 -2.21 7.53
CA VAL A 38 4.56 -1.35 6.52
C VAL A 38 5.21 -2.24 5.48
N LEU A 39 4.82 -2.06 4.24
CA LEU A 39 5.31 -2.87 3.14
C LEU A 39 5.99 -1.98 2.12
N VAL A 40 7.01 -2.51 1.45
CA VAL A 40 7.67 -1.81 0.37
C VAL A 40 7.72 -2.77 -0.81
N SER A 41 7.21 -2.34 -1.93
CA SER A 41 7.13 -3.21 -3.11
C SER A 41 7.36 -2.42 -4.37
N ASP A 42 7.94 -3.08 -5.35
CA ASP A 42 8.10 -2.50 -6.68
C ASP A 42 6.82 -2.72 -7.46
N ILE A 43 6.39 -1.67 -8.15
CA ILE A 43 5.22 -1.74 -9.03
C ILE A 43 5.69 -1.39 -10.42
N SER A 44 5.29 -2.22 -11.38
CA SER A 44 5.65 -2.01 -12.77
C SER A 44 5.26 -0.61 -13.23
N GLY A 45 6.19 0.06 -13.88
CA GLY A 45 5.95 1.42 -14.36
C GLY A 45 6.37 2.51 -13.39
N PHE A 46 6.79 2.14 -12.19
CA PHE A 46 7.24 3.11 -11.21
C PHE A 46 8.75 3.04 -11.04
N LYS A 47 9.37 4.20 -11.04
CA LYS A 47 10.82 4.31 -10.91
C LYS A 47 11.29 3.94 -9.50
N TYR A 48 10.48 4.24 -8.50
CA TYR A 48 10.84 4.00 -7.10
C TYR A 48 9.91 2.99 -6.47
N PRO A 49 10.37 2.27 -5.45
CA PRO A 49 9.47 1.35 -4.74
C PRO A 49 8.35 2.12 -4.06
N ILE A 50 7.24 1.45 -3.87
CA ILE A 50 6.06 2.04 -3.26
C ILE A 50 5.96 1.54 -1.83
N LYS A 51 5.85 2.48 -0.90
CA LYS A 51 5.60 2.16 0.50
C LYS A 51 4.10 2.11 0.72
N ILE A 52 3.65 1.04 1.35
CA ILE A 52 2.23 0.83 1.62
C ILE A 52 2.08 0.58 3.12
N VAL A 53 1.23 1.36 3.77
CA VAL A 53 0.94 1.18 5.18
C VAL A 53 -0.48 0.65 5.29
N VAL A 54 -0.63 -0.48 5.99
CA VAL A 54 -1.93 -1.13 6.14
C VAL A 54 -2.19 -1.45 7.60
N ALA A 55 -3.47 -1.55 7.93
CA ALA A 55 -3.92 -2.02 9.25
C ALA A 55 -4.83 -3.20 9.02
N VAL A 56 -4.59 -4.29 9.75
CA VAL A 56 -5.38 -5.51 9.61
C VAL A 56 -6.15 -5.73 10.90
N GLU A 57 -7.45 -5.97 10.75
CA GLU A 57 -8.31 -6.25 11.90
C GLU A 57 -9.49 -7.10 11.44
N ASN A 58 -9.67 -8.26 12.07
CA ASN A 58 -10.83 -9.13 11.79
C ASN A 58 -10.97 -9.44 10.30
N GLU A 59 -9.86 -9.80 9.66
CA GLU A 59 -9.82 -10.16 8.24
C GLU A 59 -10.16 -9.01 7.30
N VAL A 60 -10.08 -7.78 7.80
CA VAL A 60 -10.21 -6.61 6.96
C VAL A 60 -8.86 -5.90 6.94
N MET A 61 -8.36 -5.67 5.75
CA MET A 61 -7.09 -4.98 5.55
C MET A 61 -7.37 -3.60 4.99
N THR A 62 -7.06 -2.58 5.77
CA THR A 62 -7.29 -1.20 5.36
C THR A 62 -5.98 -0.56 4.97
N VAL A 63 -5.89 -0.10 3.72
CA VAL A 63 -4.73 0.64 3.27
C VAL A 63 -4.84 2.05 3.83
N ILE A 64 -3.89 2.42 4.68
CA ILE A 64 -3.90 3.72 5.33
C ILE A 64 -3.29 4.78 4.43
N THR A 65 -2.19 4.43 3.78
CA THR A 65 -1.53 5.33 2.84
C THR A 65 -0.60 4.56 1.94
N SER A 66 -0.23 5.15 0.83
CA SER A 66 0.79 4.59 -0.06
C SER A 66 1.46 5.74 -0.79
N TYR A 67 2.77 5.62 -1.02
CA TYR A 67 3.50 6.65 -1.75
C TYR A 67 4.84 6.12 -2.20
N PRO A 68 5.42 6.69 -3.25
CA PRO A 68 6.74 6.25 -3.71
C PRO A 68 7.83 6.72 -2.77
N LEU A 69 8.83 5.87 -2.59
CA LEU A 69 10.01 6.21 -1.80
C LEU A 69 11.08 6.74 -2.74
N LYS A 70 11.41 8.00 -2.60
CA LYS A 70 12.42 8.58 -3.46
C LYS A 70 13.80 8.10 -3.05
N LYS A 71 14.60 7.81 -4.07
CA LYS A 71 15.97 7.43 -3.83
C LYS A 71 16.68 8.54 -3.07
N GLY A 72 17.51 8.16 -2.12
CA GLY A 72 18.24 9.12 -1.32
C GLY A 72 17.50 9.57 -0.08
N ARG A 73 16.23 9.26 0.00
CA ARG A 73 15.44 9.55 1.17
C ARG A 73 15.37 8.40 2.14
N ILE A 74 15.86 7.28 1.71
CA ILE A 74 15.88 6.08 2.53
C ILE A 74 17.12 6.17 3.40
N LYS A 75 16.90 6.36 4.64
CA LYS A 75 17.99 6.49 5.58
C LYS A 75 17.76 5.62 6.77
#